data_c4cc16fd2481f8f7f14915500b99abe0
#
_entry.id   c4cc16fd2481f8f7f14915500b99abe0
#
_cell.length_a   1.000
_cell.length_b   1.000
_cell.length_c   1.000
_cell.angle_alpha   90.00
_cell.angle_beta   90.00
_cell.angle_gamma   90.00
#
_symmetry.space_group_name_H-M   'P 1'
#
loop_
_entity.id
_entity.type
_entity.pdbx_description
1 polymer ?
#
loop_
_entity_poly.entity_id
_entity_poly.type
_entity_poly.pdbx_seq_one_letter_code
_entity_poly.pdbx_strand_id
1 'polypeptide(L)'
;TRAELMEQFRSNQAQQGTSGQAEITVVNIQRFAEDKEKVRINDYATNLQRIFILDEAHHSPANTYQKVMNYFEPQLFLGMTATPDKRDDHIEGRNVYELFHHQIAHEIRLQKAMEEHLLCPFHYFGISDIALIDDKTSKGKNLTEKDFNLLTSEERVDHIIEQAQYYSYSGERVKGLIFCSRNKECETLSRMFNERGYRTLALSNETPQKLRETAFERLAMREEDATDELQPLDYIFSVDILNEGIDIVEVNQVIMLRPTQSPIVFIQQLGRGLRKAEGKEYVVILDFIGNYNNNFMIPVALSGDNTYNADVIRKYVISGNSTIPGASTIHFDEIAKEKIFHAIDCIKPSTLKELMKEGYVNLKNRLGRRPMLLDFYENAEMDPLVIIKEYKTYYSFAEQMEKNEQLFRLSEQEKTTLEYLSKTILSGVRPDELEILRLFLEKNQITYSEVIDSCKERYGYEITTQKIDLACDVLKGKFVTNSTEREKFYQIDILEADGENRLKRILSYTERLAHKDFYDQVQDIVAVGLARYQDKYAKPYRNGVPFVLYEKYSRRDVSLLMNAGKDLSSTMYGMSQLGDDVFIFVTYHKEENTDEEKEYVDGKPDYADEFVDNVIFRWDSQIDK
;
A
#
# COMPACT_ATOMS: atom_id res chain seq x y z
N THR A 1 10.06 0.21 31.19
CA THR A 1 9.20 0.49 32.38
C THR A 1 9.18 1.99 32.67
N ARG A 2 8.23 2.48 33.52
CA ARG A 2 8.18 3.90 33.97
C ARG A 2 9.53 4.36 34.51
N ALA A 3 10.23 3.50 35.23
CA ALA A 3 11.55 3.80 35.84
C ALA A 3 12.61 4.00 34.74
N GLU A 4 12.67 3.15 33.74
CA GLU A 4 13.63 3.22 32.63
C GLU A 4 13.40 4.46 31.78
N LEU A 5 12.14 4.80 31.42
CA LEU A 5 11.80 6.03 30.70
C LEU A 5 12.23 7.28 31.49
N MET A 6 12.02 7.29 32.78
CA MET A 6 12.46 8.39 33.66
C MET A 6 13.98 8.48 33.76
N GLU A 7 14.69 7.36 33.76
CA GLU A 7 16.15 7.31 33.80
C GLU A 7 16.76 7.75 32.45
N GLN A 8 16.24 7.26 31.35
CA GLN A 8 16.63 7.69 30.01
C GLN A 8 16.41 9.20 29.80
N PHE A 9 15.29 9.73 30.27
CA PHE A 9 15.01 11.16 30.17
C PHE A 9 15.95 11.99 31.00
N ARG A 10 16.26 11.59 32.24
CA ARG A 10 17.24 12.26 33.10
C ARG A 10 18.65 12.22 32.51
N SER A 11 19.04 11.09 31.91
CA SER A 11 20.31 10.95 31.21
C SER A 11 20.41 11.91 30.00
N ASN A 12 19.35 12.01 29.21
CA ASN A 12 19.32 12.93 28.06
C ASN A 12 19.32 14.41 28.48
N GLN A 13 18.62 14.77 29.57
CA GLN A 13 18.70 16.13 30.14
C GLN A 13 20.10 16.49 30.62
N ALA A 14 20.79 15.56 31.28
CA ALA A 14 22.15 15.76 31.76
C ALA A 14 23.16 15.97 30.61
N GLN A 15 22.95 15.31 29.46
CA GLN A 15 23.79 15.46 28.29
C GLN A 15 23.53 16.79 27.54
N GLN A 16 22.33 17.36 27.59
CA GLN A 16 21.98 18.58 26.86
C GLN A 16 22.19 19.87 27.64
N GLY A 17 22.61 19.83 28.91
CA GLY A 17 22.97 21.00 29.74
C GLY A 17 21.81 21.98 29.99
N THR A 18 20.55 21.57 29.84
CA THR A 18 19.37 22.42 30.04
C THR A 18 19.00 22.46 31.52
N SER A 19 19.06 23.63 32.15
CA SER A 19 18.77 23.87 33.56
C SER A 19 17.27 24.01 33.91
N GLY A 20 16.37 23.46 33.10
CA GLY A 20 14.93 23.49 33.35
C GLY A 20 14.46 22.20 34.04
N GLN A 21 13.82 22.32 35.19
CA GLN A 21 13.13 21.19 35.83
C GLN A 21 11.84 20.88 35.05
N ALA A 22 11.93 19.97 34.08
CA ALA A 22 10.73 19.36 33.48
C ALA A 22 10.39 18.09 34.30
N GLU A 23 9.17 18.03 34.81
CA GLU A 23 8.66 16.83 35.48
C GLU A 23 7.88 15.99 34.45
N ILE A 24 8.32 14.74 34.23
CA ILE A 24 7.60 13.78 33.41
C ILE A 24 6.83 12.83 34.32
N THR A 25 5.52 12.77 34.08
CA THR A 25 4.64 11.82 34.75
C THR A 25 4.08 10.84 33.74
N VAL A 26 4.43 9.56 33.86
CA VAL A 26 3.87 8.47 33.03
C VAL A 26 2.70 7.86 33.80
N VAL A 27 1.52 7.86 33.17
CA VAL A 27 0.27 7.39 33.78
C VAL A 27 -0.44 6.39 32.84
N ASN A 28 -0.95 5.31 33.43
CA ASN A 28 -1.83 4.42 32.70
C ASN A 28 -3.19 5.11 32.48
N ILE A 29 -3.64 5.18 31.22
CA ILE A 29 -4.86 5.91 30.83
C ILE A 29 -6.12 5.38 31.53
N GLN A 30 -6.22 4.08 31.80
CA GLN A 30 -7.36 3.47 32.49
C GLN A 30 -7.45 3.95 33.94
N ARG A 31 -6.31 4.02 34.65
CA ARG A 31 -6.26 4.58 36.00
C ARG A 31 -6.54 6.06 36.03
N PHE A 32 -6.16 6.77 34.97
CA PHE A 32 -6.40 8.20 34.84
C PHE A 32 -7.87 8.55 34.61
N ALA A 33 -8.63 7.66 33.99
CA ALA A 33 -10.07 7.81 33.80
C ALA A 33 -10.88 7.61 35.10
N GLU A 34 -10.28 7.04 36.14
CA GLU A 34 -10.89 6.88 37.46
C GLU A 34 -10.66 8.15 38.31
N ASP A 35 -11.71 8.64 39.00
CA ASP A 35 -11.77 10.00 39.57
C ASP A 35 -10.70 10.34 40.61
N LYS A 36 -10.03 9.36 41.23
CA LYS A 36 -9.06 9.59 42.32
C LYS A 36 -7.70 10.14 41.85
N GLU A 37 -7.27 9.88 40.62
CA GLU A 37 -5.99 10.41 40.11
C GLU A 37 -6.14 11.76 39.38
N LYS A 38 -7.32 12.09 38.91
CA LYS A 38 -7.62 13.40 38.27
C LYS A 38 -7.34 14.58 39.23
N VAL A 39 -7.74 14.47 40.47
CA VAL A 39 -7.56 15.50 41.51
C VAL A 39 -6.07 15.74 41.80
N ARG A 40 -5.28 14.67 41.85
CA ARG A 40 -3.85 14.74 42.19
C ARG A 40 -3.01 15.44 41.11
N ILE A 41 -3.36 15.34 39.86
CA ILE A 41 -2.62 15.99 38.77
C ILE A 41 -3.05 17.44 38.58
N ASN A 42 -4.32 17.79 38.89
CA ASN A 42 -4.78 19.17 38.90
C ASN A 42 -4.14 20.03 39.98
N ASP A 43 -3.86 19.45 41.14
CA ASP A 43 -3.24 20.18 42.25
C ASP A 43 -1.78 20.59 41.97
N TYR A 44 -1.09 19.87 41.08
CA TYR A 44 0.30 20.16 40.71
C TYR A 44 0.47 21.24 39.62
N ALA A 45 -0.59 21.78 39.04
CA ALA A 45 -0.38 22.36 37.73
C ALA A 45 -1.18 23.63 37.37
N THR A 46 -1.48 24.47 38.33
CA THR A 46 -2.16 25.75 38.04
C THR A 46 -1.32 26.77 37.24
N ASN A 47 0.00 26.58 37.11
CA ASN A 47 0.89 27.55 36.43
C ASN A 47 1.94 26.94 35.49
N LEU A 48 1.86 25.68 35.11
CA LEU A 48 2.86 25.03 34.23
C LEU A 48 2.31 24.82 32.81
N GLN A 49 3.15 25.07 31.83
CA GLN A 49 2.91 24.68 30.44
C GLN A 49 2.77 23.16 30.38
N ARG A 50 1.61 22.67 29.96
CA ARG A 50 1.32 21.23 29.91
C ARG A 50 1.40 20.73 28.47
N ILE A 51 2.21 19.71 28.29
CA ILE A 51 2.27 18.94 27.07
C ILE A 51 1.74 17.55 27.41
N PHE A 52 0.75 17.09 26.68
CA PHE A 52 0.22 15.74 26.79
C PHE A 52 0.72 14.92 25.59
N ILE A 53 1.33 13.78 25.88
CA ILE A 53 1.76 12.81 24.87
C ILE A 53 0.92 11.56 25.06
N LEU A 54 0.16 11.20 24.05
CA LEU A 54 -0.62 9.96 24.00
C LEU A 54 0.15 8.95 23.15
N ASP A 55 0.63 7.91 23.80
CA ASP A 55 1.18 6.74 23.14
C ASP A 55 0.04 5.83 22.67
N GLU A 56 0.25 5.10 21.57
CA GLU A 56 -0.78 4.31 20.87
C GLU A 56 -2.06 5.13 20.60
N ALA A 57 -1.86 6.31 20.05
CA ALA A 57 -2.92 7.30 19.85
C ALA A 57 -4.08 6.81 18.95
N HIS A 58 -3.91 5.71 18.20
CA HIS A 58 -5.00 5.07 17.47
C HIS A 58 -6.15 4.57 18.38
N HIS A 59 -5.89 4.41 19.68
CA HIS A 59 -6.93 4.13 20.68
C HIS A 59 -7.65 5.40 21.19
N SER A 60 -7.21 6.59 20.81
CA SER A 60 -7.81 7.87 21.29
C SER A 60 -9.31 8.03 21.01
N PRO A 61 -9.92 7.40 19.99
CA PRO A 61 -11.37 7.38 19.83
C PRO A 61 -12.13 6.67 20.95
N ALA A 62 -11.48 5.80 21.72
CA ALA A 62 -12.14 5.09 22.80
C ALA A 62 -12.60 6.02 23.93
N ASN A 63 -13.75 5.71 24.56
CA ASN A 63 -14.37 6.54 25.59
C ASN A 63 -13.43 6.90 26.75
N THR A 64 -12.50 6.03 27.11
CA THR A 64 -11.53 6.26 28.20
C THR A 64 -10.57 7.40 27.82
N TYR A 65 -10.04 7.39 26.61
CA TYR A 65 -9.17 8.43 26.09
C TYR A 65 -9.93 9.76 25.95
N GLN A 66 -11.15 9.72 25.42
CA GLN A 66 -12.02 10.89 25.27
C GLN A 66 -12.29 11.58 26.59
N LYS A 67 -12.54 10.82 27.66
CA LYS A 67 -12.72 11.39 29.01
C LYS A 67 -11.47 12.15 29.48
N VAL A 68 -10.30 11.65 29.19
CA VAL A 68 -9.03 12.30 29.55
C VAL A 68 -8.79 13.54 28.69
N MET A 69 -8.93 13.41 27.37
CA MET A 69 -8.72 14.51 26.43
C MET A 69 -9.68 15.68 26.69
N ASN A 70 -10.95 15.42 26.99
CA ASN A 70 -11.94 16.44 27.28
C ASN A 70 -11.81 17.07 28.68
N TYR A 71 -11.11 16.42 29.59
CA TYR A 71 -10.92 16.94 30.95
C TYR A 71 -9.75 17.93 31.05
N PHE A 72 -8.71 17.74 30.24
CA PHE A 72 -7.52 18.56 30.26
C PHE A 72 -7.48 19.52 29.07
N GLU A 73 -7.07 20.75 29.33
CA GLU A 73 -6.80 21.76 28.31
C GLU A 73 -5.28 22.00 28.22
N PRO A 74 -4.49 21.11 27.61
CA PRO A 74 -3.06 21.31 27.48
C PRO A 74 -2.73 22.33 26.41
N GLN A 75 -1.52 22.89 26.47
CA GLN A 75 -1.00 23.74 25.40
C GLN A 75 -0.67 22.96 24.14
N LEU A 76 -0.28 21.69 24.29
CA LEU A 76 -0.01 20.79 23.19
C LEU A 76 -0.48 19.36 23.52
N PHE A 77 -1.29 18.82 22.62
CA PHE A 77 -1.54 17.40 22.53
C PHE A 77 -0.68 16.79 21.40
N LEU A 78 0.12 15.79 21.74
CA LEU A 78 0.88 15.00 20.77
C LEU A 78 0.40 13.55 20.82
N GLY A 79 -0.11 13.03 19.72
CA GLY A 79 -0.42 11.62 19.55
C GLY A 79 0.71 10.91 18.82
N MET A 80 1.14 9.77 19.32
CA MET A 80 2.11 8.88 18.68
C MET A 80 1.46 7.54 18.41
N THR A 81 1.57 7.04 17.19
CA THR A 81 1.05 5.72 16.81
C THR A 81 1.79 5.19 15.58
N ALA A 82 1.97 3.88 15.52
CA ALA A 82 2.47 3.20 14.34
C ALA A 82 1.35 2.92 13.30
N THR A 83 0.08 3.00 13.71
CA THR A 83 -1.08 2.58 12.91
C THR A 83 -2.24 3.56 13.03
N PRO A 84 -2.10 4.79 12.49
CA PRO A 84 -3.14 5.82 12.61
C PRO A 84 -4.44 5.44 11.90
N ASP A 85 -4.37 4.60 10.87
CA ASP A 85 -5.52 4.15 10.08
C ASP A 85 -6.28 2.97 10.72
N LYS A 86 -5.76 2.40 11.81
CA LYS A 86 -6.43 1.33 12.53
C LYS A 86 -7.70 1.87 13.20
N ARG A 87 -8.84 1.25 12.92
CA ARG A 87 -10.14 1.63 13.47
C ARG A 87 -10.78 0.42 14.13
N ASP A 88 -11.16 0.62 15.38
CA ASP A 88 -11.76 -0.46 16.19
C ASP A 88 -13.30 -0.54 16.00
N ASP A 89 -13.98 0.56 15.62
CA ASP A 89 -15.43 0.67 15.69
C ASP A 89 -16.17 1.13 14.42
N HIS A 90 -15.47 1.57 13.39
CA HIS A 90 -16.03 2.13 12.14
C HIS A 90 -17.09 3.24 12.35
N ILE A 91 -17.08 3.92 13.50
CA ILE A 91 -18.00 5.03 13.80
C ILE A 91 -17.48 6.30 13.14
N GLU A 92 -18.30 6.91 12.29
CA GLU A 92 -18.00 8.20 11.67
C GLU A 92 -17.81 9.28 12.73
N GLY A 93 -16.82 10.15 12.58
CA GLY A 93 -16.46 11.18 13.57
C GLY A 93 -15.63 10.67 14.75
N ARG A 94 -15.18 9.43 14.73
CA ARG A 94 -14.30 8.86 15.76
C ARG A 94 -13.03 8.27 15.14
N ASN A 95 -12.16 9.15 14.66
CA ASN A 95 -10.84 8.71 14.18
C ASN A 95 -9.73 9.59 14.78
N VAL A 96 -8.51 9.08 14.80
CA VAL A 96 -7.37 9.78 15.39
C VAL A 96 -7.08 11.11 14.68
N TYR A 97 -7.23 11.15 13.36
CA TYR A 97 -6.94 12.38 12.60
C TYR A 97 -7.88 13.53 12.97
N GLU A 98 -9.17 13.28 13.13
CA GLU A 98 -10.14 14.28 13.54
C GLU A 98 -9.85 14.82 14.93
N LEU A 99 -9.49 13.92 15.88
CA LEU A 99 -9.14 14.30 17.25
C LEU A 99 -7.89 15.17 17.35
N PHE A 100 -6.98 15.07 16.39
CA PHE A 100 -5.78 15.90 16.27
C PHE A 100 -5.90 16.96 15.16
N HIS A 101 -7.14 17.33 14.77
CA HIS A 101 -7.45 18.37 13.78
C HIS A 101 -6.75 18.17 12.43
N HIS A 102 -6.58 16.91 12.00
CA HIS A 102 -5.90 16.50 10.75
C HIS A 102 -4.45 17.01 10.63
N GLN A 103 -3.81 17.32 11.77
CA GLN A 103 -2.43 17.79 11.80
C GLN A 103 -1.48 16.61 12.00
N ILE A 104 -0.65 16.34 11.01
CA ILE A 104 0.42 15.36 11.07
C ILE A 104 1.73 16.12 11.26
N ALA A 105 2.31 16.02 12.46
CA ALA A 105 3.56 16.68 12.77
C ALA A 105 4.75 15.98 12.10
N HIS A 106 4.72 14.67 12.03
CA HIS A 106 5.77 13.86 11.42
C HIS A 106 5.26 12.47 11.06
N GLU A 107 5.69 11.94 9.91
CA GLU A 107 5.40 10.58 9.47
C GLU A 107 6.69 9.92 8.95
N ILE A 108 7.02 8.76 9.50
CA ILE A 108 8.10 7.90 9.02
C ILE A 108 7.53 6.54 8.69
N ARG A 109 7.52 6.16 7.42
CA ARG A 109 7.15 4.82 6.97
C ARG A 109 8.35 3.87 7.03
N LEU A 110 8.08 2.56 6.98
CA LEU A 110 9.09 1.49 7.13
C LEU A 110 10.33 1.72 6.24
N GLN A 111 10.14 2.01 4.96
CA GLN A 111 11.24 2.23 4.02
C GLN A 111 12.10 3.44 4.40
N LYS A 112 11.45 4.56 4.77
CA LYS A 112 12.17 5.76 5.21
C LYS A 112 12.95 5.52 6.51
N ALA A 113 12.35 4.78 7.44
CA ALA A 113 13.04 4.38 8.67
C ALA A 113 14.26 3.48 8.41
N MET A 114 14.20 2.64 7.38
CA MET A 114 15.35 1.83 6.94
C MET A 114 16.42 2.69 6.26
N GLU A 115 16.04 3.60 5.36
CA GLU A 115 16.97 4.53 4.70
C GLU A 115 17.75 5.37 5.72
N GLU A 116 17.08 5.83 6.76
CA GLU A 116 17.66 6.63 7.84
C GLU A 116 18.36 5.77 8.91
N HIS A 117 18.50 4.46 8.67
CA HIS A 117 19.13 3.52 9.60
C HIS A 117 18.53 3.55 11.01
N LEU A 118 17.24 3.83 11.15
CA LEU A 118 16.56 3.82 12.45
C LEU A 118 16.22 2.41 12.93
N LEU A 119 16.15 1.45 12.00
CA LEU A 119 15.80 0.07 12.26
C LEU A 119 17.01 -0.86 12.10
N CYS A 120 16.90 -2.05 12.71
CA CYS A 120 17.80 -3.16 12.47
C CYS A 120 17.58 -3.71 11.06
N PRO A 121 18.62 -4.00 10.27
CA PRO A 121 18.48 -4.69 8.98
C PRO A 121 17.73 -6.00 9.14
N PHE A 122 17.02 -6.42 8.09
CA PHE A 122 16.34 -7.71 8.09
C PHE A 122 16.53 -8.48 6.80
N HIS A 123 16.44 -9.80 6.91
CA HIS A 123 16.41 -10.71 5.78
C HIS A 123 15.07 -11.44 5.78
N TYR A 124 14.21 -11.10 4.81
CA TYR A 124 12.90 -11.70 4.65
C TYR A 124 12.97 -12.84 3.63
N PHE A 125 12.44 -13.99 4.01
CA PHE A 125 12.33 -15.18 3.17
C PHE A 125 10.87 -15.64 3.11
N GLY A 126 10.23 -15.44 1.97
CA GLY A 126 8.94 -16.02 1.65
C GLY A 126 9.14 -17.47 1.19
N ILE A 127 8.73 -18.41 2.02
CA ILE A 127 8.94 -19.85 1.86
C ILE A 127 7.58 -20.49 1.61
N SER A 128 7.50 -21.43 0.65
CA SER A 128 6.24 -22.14 0.43
C SER A 128 5.92 -23.07 1.60
N ASP A 129 4.73 -22.88 2.20
CA ASP A 129 4.21 -23.81 3.21
C ASP A 129 3.82 -25.14 2.54
N ILE A 130 4.17 -26.26 3.16
CA ILE A 130 3.78 -27.61 2.73
C ILE A 130 2.32 -27.95 3.10
N ALA A 131 1.73 -27.22 4.03
CA ALA A 131 0.32 -27.37 4.37
C ALA A 131 -0.57 -26.78 3.26
N LEU A 132 -1.19 -27.63 2.45
CA LEU A 132 -2.14 -27.23 1.42
C LEU A 132 -3.54 -27.11 2.03
N ILE A 133 -3.86 -25.93 2.55
CA ILE A 133 -5.20 -25.61 3.04
C ILE A 133 -5.89 -24.74 1.99
N ASP A 134 -7.07 -25.18 1.54
CA ASP A 134 -7.88 -24.44 0.58
C ASP A 134 -8.40 -23.12 1.17
N ASP A 135 -8.42 -22.09 0.36
CA ASP A 135 -8.76 -20.70 0.72
C ASP A 135 -10.16 -20.51 1.32
N LYS A 136 -11.10 -21.44 1.07
CA LYS A 136 -12.43 -21.40 1.69
C LYS A 136 -12.39 -21.45 3.22
N THR A 137 -11.27 -21.88 3.79
CA THR A 137 -11.03 -22.02 5.24
C THR A 137 -10.16 -20.90 5.81
N SER A 138 -9.53 -20.06 4.99
CA SER A 138 -8.54 -19.05 5.38
C SER A 138 -9.10 -17.90 6.25
N LYS A 139 -10.43 -17.68 6.28
CA LYS A 139 -11.07 -16.66 7.14
C LYS A 139 -11.11 -17.01 8.64
N GLY A 140 -10.32 -18.00 9.07
CA GLY A 140 -10.08 -18.30 10.49
C GLY A 140 -11.27 -18.87 11.28
N LYS A 141 -12.50 -18.77 10.77
CA LYS A 141 -13.71 -19.19 11.51
C LYS A 141 -14.13 -20.63 11.26
N ASN A 142 -13.67 -21.28 10.19
CA ASN A 142 -14.16 -22.59 9.74
C ASN A 142 -13.05 -23.61 9.40
N LEU A 143 -11.86 -23.52 10.02
CA LEU A 143 -10.86 -24.58 9.88
C LEU A 143 -11.42 -25.87 10.46
N THR A 144 -11.43 -26.91 9.65
CA THR A 144 -11.87 -28.25 10.04
C THR A 144 -10.80 -28.93 10.91
N GLU A 145 -11.16 -30.04 11.54
CA GLU A 145 -10.20 -30.87 12.28
C GLU A 145 -9.10 -31.44 11.36
N LYS A 146 -9.46 -31.70 10.09
CA LYS A 146 -8.50 -32.11 9.06
C LYS A 146 -7.46 -31.02 8.78
N ASP A 147 -7.89 -29.76 8.64
CA ASP A 147 -6.98 -28.63 8.42
C ASP A 147 -6.06 -28.42 9.63
N PHE A 148 -6.59 -28.56 10.85
CA PHE A 148 -5.78 -28.47 12.06
C PHE A 148 -4.70 -29.55 12.11
N ASN A 149 -5.03 -30.79 11.72
CA ASN A 149 -4.05 -31.88 11.66
C ASN A 149 -2.96 -31.64 10.62
N LEU A 150 -3.28 -30.99 9.49
CA LEU A 150 -2.27 -30.57 8.51
C LEU A 150 -1.35 -29.47 9.07
N LEU A 151 -1.91 -28.47 9.76
CA LEU A 151 -1.13 -27.38 10.38
C LEU A 151 -0.21 -27.84 11.51
N THR A 152 -0.50 -28.97 12.12
CA THR A 152 0.24 -29.56 13.24
C THR A 152 0.83 -30.94 12.91
N SER A 153 1.08 -31.21 11.63
CA SER A 153 1.72 -32.46 11.21
C SER A 153 3.21 -32.48 11.54
N GLU A 154 3.76 -33.66 11.81
CA GLU A 154 5.17 -33.85 12.11
C GLU A 154 6.06 -33.32 10.98
N GLU A 155 5.68 -33.63 9.72
CA GLU A 155 6.41 -33.19 8.54
C GLU A 155 6.46 -31.66 8.45
N ARG A 156 5.37 -30.97 8.78
CA ARG A 156 5.35 -29.48 8.76
C ARG A 156 6.22 -28.91 9.86
N VAL A 157 6.17 -29.48 11.05
CA VAL A 157 7.01 -29.05 12.17
C VAL A 157 8.49 -29.23 11.85
N ASP A 158 8.87 -30.39 11.29
CA ASP A 158 10.25 -30.67 10.89
C ASP A 158 10.69 -29.70 9.79
N HIS A 159 9.85 -29.43 8.80
CA HIS A 159 10.12 -28.44 7.76
C HIS A 159 10.33 -27.03 8.32
N ILE A 160 9.49 -26.57 9.25
CA ILE A 160 9.63 -25.25 9.90
C ILE A 160 10.98 -25.17 10.63
N ILE A 161 11.34 -26.21 11.37
CA ILE A 161 12.59 -26.27 12.12
C ILE A 161 13.80 -26.29 11.16
N GLU A 162 13.75 -27.09 10.09
CA GLU A 162 14.81 -27.14 9.08
C GLU A 162 15.03 -25.77 8.44
N GLN A 163 13.97 -25.08 8.06
CA GLN A 163 14.08 -23.74 7.48
C GLN A 163 14.60 -22.72 8.51
N ALA A 164 14.14 -22.78 9.76
CA ALA A 164 14.62 -21.92 10.83
C ALA A 164 16.12 -22.10 11.11
N GLN A 165 16.63 -23.33 11.03
CA GLN A 165 18.05 -23.64 11.16
C GLN A 165 18.85 -23.24 9.91
N TYR A 166 18.31 -23.49 8.71
CA TYR A 166 18.98 -23.18 7.44
C TYR A 166 19.25 -21.70 7.27
N TYR A 167 18.23 -20.86 7.51
CA TYR A 167 18.37 -19.39 7.41
C TYR A 167 19.02 -18.78 8.65
N SER A 168 19.09 -19.52 9.74
CA SER A 168 19.79 -19.14 10.97
C SER A 168 19.29 -17.82 11.60
N TYR A 169 20.12 -17.15 12.36
CA TYR A 169 19.82 -15.92 13.09
C TYR A 169 21.12 -15.16 13.38
N SER A 170 21.01 -13.89 13.76
CA SER A 170 22.12 -13.06 14.23
C SER A 170 22.29 -13.19 15.75
N GLY A 171 23.53 -13.19 16.23
CA GLY A 171 23.85 -13.29 17.65
C GLY A 171 24.12 -14.72 18.14
N GLU A 172 24.28 -14.90 19.45
CA GLU A 172 24.79 -16.14 20.04
C GLU A 172 23.76 -17.27 20.10
N ARG A 173 22.47 -16.93 20.25
CA ARG A 173 21.37 -17.90 20.28
C ARG A 173 20.12 -17.35 19.62
N VAL A 174 19.21 -18.22 19.25
CA VAL A 174 17.91 -17.80 18.74
C VAL A 174 17.07 -17.18 19.85
N LYS A 175 16.42 -16.07 19.53
CA LYS A 175 15.42 -15.38 20.33
C LYS A 175 14.24 -15.09 19.40
N GLY A 176 13.35 -16.07 19.26
CA GLY A 176 12.39 -16.11 18.19
C GLY A 176 10.95 -15.85 18.60
N LEU A 177 10.17 -15.25 17.70
CA LEU A 177 8.72 -15.15 17.80
C LEU A 177 8.08 -15.97 16.68
N ILE A 178 7.06 -16.76 16.99
CA ILE A 178 6.31 -17.57 16.04
C ILE A 178 4.83 -17.17 16.10
N PHE A 179 4.32 -16.66 14.97
CA PHE A 179 2.94 -16.23 14.83
C PHE A 179 2.09 -17.30 14.16
N CYS A 180 1.06 -17.78 14.86
CA CYS A 180 0.13 -18.79 14.39
C CYS A 180 -1.27 -18.25 14.17
N SER A 181 -2.14 -19.06 13.56
CA SER A 181 -3.52 -18.68 13.29
C SER A 181 -4.45 -18.82 14.50
N ARG A 182 -4.13 -19.72 15.46
CA ARG A 182 -4.99 -20.07 16.62
C ARG A 182 -4.19 -20.44 17.86
N ASN A 183 -4.77 -20.19 19.03
CA ASN A 183 -4.15 -20.55 20.32
C ASN A 183 -3.84 -22.05 20.44
N LYS A 184 -4.79 -22.92 20.03
CA LYS A 184 -4.59 -24.38 20.05
C LYS A 184 -3.42 -24.82 19.14
N GLU A 185 -3.22 -24.17 18.00
CA GLU A 185 -2.06 -24.39 17.12
C GLU A 185 -0.76 -23.98 17.85
N CYS A 186 -0.73 -22.80 18.49
CA CYS A 186 0.42 -22.34 19.28
C CYS A 186 0.82 -23.36 20.35
N GLU A 187 -0.15 -23.84 21.14
CA GLU A 187 0.08 -24.82 22.21
C GLU A 187 0.63 -26.15 21.67
N THR A 188 0.02 -26.64 20.59
CA THR A 188 0.44 -27.92 19.98
C THR A 188 1.83 -27.81 19.38
N LEU A 189 2.11 -26.77 18.58
CA LEU A 189 3.42 -26.56 17.98
C LEU A 189 4.50 -26.30 19.03
N SER A 190 4.21 -25.51 20.05
CA SER A 190 5.15 -25.28 21.16
C SER A 190 5.52 -26.60 21.85
N ARG A 191 4.57 -27.48 22.14
CA ARG A 191 4.83 -28.80 22.69
C ARG A 191 5.71 -29.65 21.77
N MET A 192 5.40 -29.67 20.46
CA MET A 192 6.15 -30.46 19.48
C MET A 192 7.60 -29.92 19.30
N PHE A 193 7.82 -28.62 19.41
CA PHE A 193 9.16 -28.03 19.42
C PHE A 193 9.92 -28.40 20.70
N ASN A 194 9.26 -28.41 21.87
CA ASN A 194 9.86 -28.84 23.13
C ASN A 194 10.28 -30.33 23.08
N GLU A 195 9.47 -31.19 22.45
CA GLU A 195 9.79 -32.60 22.22
C GLU A 195 11.06 -32.79 21.33
N ARG A 196 11.38 -31.77 20.51
CA ARG A 196 12.59 -31.72 19.66
C ARG A 196 13.77 -30.98 20.30
N GLY A 197 13.66 -30.64 21.59
CA GLY A 197 14.74 -30.08 22.38
C GLY A 197 14.81 -28.55 22.38
N TYR A 198 13.83 -27.83 21.80
CA TYR A 198 13.72 -26.40 21.93
C TYR A 198 13.04 -26.01 23.26
N ARG A 199 13.35 -24.82 23.76
CA ARG A 199 12.72 -24.25 24.96
C ARG A 199 11.67 -23.22 24.52
N THR A 200 10.41 -23.61 24.50
CA THR A 200 9.34 -22.78 23.94
C THR A 200 8.15 -22.64 24.89
N LEU A 201 7.39 -21.57 24.70
CA LEU A 201 6.15 -21.31 25.41
C LEU A 201 5.10 -20.70 24.47
N ALA A 202 3.84 -21.16 24.60
CA ALA A 202 2.70 -20.54 23.92
C ALA A 202 2.04 -19.50 24.84
N LEU A 203 1.80 -18.30 24.33
CA LEU A 203 1.11 -17.21 25.03
C LEU A 203 -0.21 -16.86 24.35
N SER A 204 -1.24 -16.64 25.18
CA SER A 204 -2.57 -16.21 24.72
C SER A 204 -3.08 -15.03 25.56
N ASN A 205 -4.22 -14.46 25.16
CA ASN A 205 -4.89 -13.42 25.93
C ASN A 205 -5.31 -13.87 27.35
N GLU A 206 -5.48 -15.17 27.54
CA GLU A 206 -5.81 -15.77 28.83
C GLU A 206 -4.59 -15.95 29.74
N THR A 207 -3.36 -15.85 29.20
CA THR A 207 -2.13 -15.97 29.99
C THR A 207 -2.01 -14.79 30.94
N PRO A 208 -1.87 -15.01 32.27
CA PRO A 208 -1.69 -13.94 33.24
C PRO A 208 -0.52 -13.02 32.90
N GLN A 209 -0.66 -11.73 33.17
CA GLN A 209 0.34 -10.71 32.83
C GLN A 209 1.72 -11.04 33.37
N LYS A 210 1.82 -11.47 34.65
CA LYS A 210 3.10 -11.83 35.29
C LYS A 210 3.81 -12.96 34.54
N LEU A 211 3.07 -13.96 34.07
CA LEU A 211 3.65 -15.07 33.29
C LEU A 211 4.14 -14.61 31.93
N ARG A 212 3.42 -13.66 31.28
CA ARG A 212 3.86 -13.05 30.02
C ARG A 212 5.16 -12.27 30.21
N GLU A 213 5.24 -11.43 31.24
CA GLU A 213 6.45 -10.67 31.57
C GLU A 213 7.64 -11.61 31.81
N THR A 214 7.47 -12.65 32.64
CA THR A 214 8.52 -13.67 32.86
C THR A 214 8.92 -14.39 31.56
N ALA A 215 7.97 -14.68 30.65
CA ALA A 215 8.29 -15.29 29.36
C ALA A 215 9.15 -14.37 28.48
N PHE A 216 8.88 -13.05 28.50
CA PHE A 216 9.67 -12.08 27.76
C PHE A 216 11.07 -11.90 28.33
N GLU A 217 11.20 -11.83 29.66
CA GLU A 217 12.49 -11.82 30.34
C GLU A 217 13.31 -13.06 29.97
N ARG A 218 12.69 -14.25 29.97
CA ARG A 218 13.34 -15.51 29.58
C ARG A 218 13.75 -15.52 28.09
N LEU A 219 12.99 -14.93 27.20
CA LEU A 219 13.37 -14.82 25.79
C LEU A 219 14.57 -13.87 25.59
N ALA A 220 14.58 -12.73 26.30
CA ALA A 220 15.67 -11.75 26.26
C ALA A 220 16.96 -12.24 26.94
N MET A 221 16.86 -13.16 27.93
CA MET A 221 17.95 -13.65 28.75
C MET A 221 19.13 -14.18 27.93
N ARG A 222 20.35 -14.01 28.41
CA ARG A 222 21.54 -14.66 27.87
C ARG A 222 21.66 -16.09 28.41
N GLU A 223 22.37 -16.96 27.69
CA GLU A 223 22.58 -18.34 28.14
C GLU A 223 23.38 -18.40 29.44
N GLU A 224 24.35 -17.49 29.65
CA GLU A 224 25.17 -17.36 30.86
C GLU A 224 24.38 -16.95 32.11
N ASP A 225 23.20 -16.32 31.93
CA ASP A 225 22.33 -15.90 33.04
C ASP A 225 21.34 -17.01 33.44
N ALA A 226 21.41 -18.19 32.81
CA ALA A 226 20.54 -19.33 33.14
C ALA A 226 20.78 -19.85 34.54
N THR A 227 19.71 -20.17 35.25
CA THR A 227 19.72 -20.82 36.55
C THR A 227 18.92 -22.10 36.52
N ASP A 228 19.06 -22.98 37.53
CA ASP A 228 18.26 -24.21 37.60
C ASP A 228 16.74 -23.94 37.61
N GLU A 229 16.33 -22.77 38.14
CA GLU A 229 14.92 -22.38 38.26
C GLU A 229 14.42 -21.58 37.05
N LEU A 230 15.33 -20.87 36.34
CA LEU A 230 14.96 -19.98 35.23
C LEU A 230 15.86 -20.21 34.03
N GLN A 231 15.31 -20.87 33.01
CA GLN A 231 15.99 -21.18 31.77
C GLN A 231 15.55 -20.21 30.66
N PRO A 232 16.42 -19.77 29.73
CA PRO A 232 16.08 -18.96 28.60
C PRO A 232 15.10 -19.69 27.67
N LEU A 233 14.27 -18.93 26.94
CA LEU A 233 13.39 -19.44 25.88
C LEU A 233 14.00 -19.21 24.51
N ASP A 234 13.85 -20.18 23.62
CA ASP A 234 14.28 -20.06 22.21
C ASP A 234 13.17 -19.43 21.37
N TYR A 235 11.90 -19.81 21.61
CA TYR A 235 10.76 -19.26 20.89
C TYR A 235 9.54 -19.02 21.80
N ILE A 236 8.79 -17.96 21.46
CA ILE A 236 7.44 -17.73 21.98
C ILE A 236 6.44 -17.85 20.83
N PHE A 237 5.44 -18.71 21.00
CA PHE A 237 4.32 -18.87 20.08
C PHE A 237 3.16 -17.98 20.50
N SER A 238 2.54 -17.30 19.53
CA SER A 238 1.39 -16.44 19.81
C SER A 238 0.52 -16.22 18.55
N VAL A 239 -0.74 -15.82 18.77
CA VAL A 239 -1.62 -15.36 17.68
C VAL A 239 -1.52 -13.85 17.54
N ASP A 240 -2.04 -13.08 18.49
CA ASP A 240 -2.17 -11.62 18.38
C ASP A 240 -1.56 -10.86 19.57
N ILE A 241 -1.32 -11.54 20.69
CA ILE A 241 -0.90 -10.88 21.94
C ILE A 241 0.43 -10.10 21.81
N LEU A 242 1.23 -10.46 20.82
CA LEU A 242 2.52 -9.83 20.54
C LEU A 242 2.42 -8.67 19.52
N ASN A 243 1.22 -8.34 19.05
CA ASN A 243 1.04 -7.29 18.05
C ASN A 243 1.24 -5.89 18.64
N GLU A 244 0.95 -5.67 19.93
CA GLU A 244 1.00 -4.36 20.58
C GLU A 244 1.65 -4.44 21.97
N GLY A 245 2.29 -3.34 22.40
CA GLY A 245 2.70 -3.13 23.79
C GLY A 245 3.88 -3.95 24.30
N ILE A 246 4.57 -4.73 23.47
CA ILE A 246 5.69 -5.57 23.88
C ILE A 246 6.99 -5.03 23.30
N ASP A 247 7.99 -4.89 24.15
CA ASP A 247 9.32 -4.42 23.81
C ASP A 247 10.37 -5.49 24.13
N ILE A 248 10.63 -6.37 23.16
CA ILE A 248 11.75 -7.32 23.23
C ILE A 248 12.69 -6.98 22.09
N VAL A 249 13.66 -6.12 22.36
CA VAL A 249 14.58 -5.60 21.34
C VAL A 249 15.53 -6.67 20.81
N GLU A 250 15.75 -7.73 21.57
CA GLU A 250 16.69 -8.82 21.27
C GLU A 250 16.17 -9.84 20.25
N VAL A 251 14.89 -9.78 19.86
CA VAL A 251 14.32 -10.71 18.89
C VAL A 251 15.13 -10.68 17.59
N ASN A 252 15.67 -11.84 17.19
CA ASN A 252 16.54 -12.00 16.02
C ASN A 252 15.99 -12.95 14.96
N GLN A 253 14.87 -13.65 15.24
CA GLN A 253 14.15 -14.44 14.25
C GLN A 253 12.63 -14.31 14.45
N VAL A 254 11.90 -14.11 13.37
CA VAL A 254 10.43 -14.06 13.35
C VAL A 254 9.90 -15.08 12.34
N ILE A 255 9.00 -15.95 12.77
CA ILE A 255 8.40 -16.98 11.92
C ILE A 255 6.89 -16.72 11.83
N MET A 256 6.39 -16.59 10.62
CA MET A 256 4.98 -16.36 10.32
C MET A 256 4.37 -17.64 9.73
N LEU A 257 3.46 -18.26 10.48
CA LEU A 257 2.74 -19.49 10.10
C LEU A 257 1.27 -19.24 9.78
N ARG A 258 0.91 -17.97 9.65
CA ARG A 258 -0.48 -17.57 9.37
C ARG A 258 -0.59 -16.70 8.13
N PRO A 259 -1.75 -16.74 7.41
CA PRO A 259 -1.97 -15.87 6.27
C PRO A 259 -1.96 -14.40 6.70
N THR A 260 -1.33 -13.56 5.90
CA THR A 260 -1.40 -12.10 6.06
C THR A 260 -2.81 -11.62 5.73
N GLN A 261 -3.51 -11.09 6.73
CA GLN A 261 -4.88 -10.57 6.56
C GLN A 261 -4.91 -9.07 6.32
N SER A 262 -3.87 -8.36 6.76
CA SER A 262 -3.75 -6.92 6.65
C SER A 262 -2.27 -6.52 6.59
N PRO A 263 -1.89 -5.60 5.68
CA PRO A 263 -0.53 -5.05 5.66
C PRO A 263 -0.12 -4.44 7.01
N ILE A 264 -1.05 -3.81 7.72
CA ILE A 264 -0.80 -3.19 9.04
C ILE A 264 -0.37 -4.24 10.07
N VAL A 265 -1.13 -5.33 10.19
CA VAL A 265 -0.82 -6.42 11.14
C VAL A 265 0.51 -7.09 10.79
N PHE A 266 0.77 -7.29 9.50
CA PHE A 266 2.03 -7.84 9.01
C PHE A 266 3.22 -6.97 9.45
N ILE A 267 3.16 -5.66 9.20
CA ILE A 267 4.21 -4.72 9.59
C ILE A 267 4.37 -4.63 11.12
N GLN A 268 3.28 -4.72 11.89
CA GLN A 268 3.36 -4.75 13.35
C GLN A 268 4.12 -5.98 13.86
N GLN A 269 3.88 -7.15 13.27
CA GLN A 269 4.57 -8.40 13.62
C GLN A 269 6.05 -8.37 13.21
N LEU A 270 6.32 -7.94 11.98
CA LEU A 270 7.66 -7.73 11.46
C LEU A 270 8.44 -6.74 12.35
N GLY A 271 7.80 -5.63 12.70
CA GLY A 271 8.39 -4.55 13.50
C GLY A 271 8.88 -4.98 14.89
N ARG A 272 8.36 -6.08 15.44
CA ARG A 272 8.87 -6.62 16.72
C ARG A 272 10.32 -7.05 16.64
N GLY A 273 10.77 -7.55 15.50
CA GLY A 273 12.16 -7.90 15.27
C GLY A 273 13.05 -6.74 14.78
N LEU A 274 12.48 -5.62 14.33
CA LEU A 274 13.26 -4.57 13.66
C LEU A 274 13.93 -3.56 14.62
N ARG A 275 13.82 -3.72 15.92
CA ARG A 275 14.50 -2.86 16.89
C ARG A 275 15.97 -3.23 16.98
N LYS A 276 16.82 -2.21 17.16
CA LYS A 276 18.25 -2.41 17.34
C LYS A 276 18.54 -2.88 18.77
N ALA A 277 19.42 -3.85 18.91
CA ALA A 277 19.92 -4.32 20.20
C ALA A 277 21.41 -4.62 20.10
N GLU A 278 22.11 -4.58 21.23
CA GLU A 278 23.51 -4.96 21.31
C GLU A 278 23.67 -6.45 20.94
N GLY A 279 24.67 -6.76 20.12
CA GLY A 279 24.93 -8.14 19.65
C GLY A 279 23.97 -8.66 18.59
N LYS A 280 23.04 -7.81 18.08
CA LYS A 280 22.12 -8.13 17.00
C LYS A 280 22.45 -7.31 15.75
N GLU A 281 22.94 -7.97 14.71
CA GLU A 281 23.30 -7.30 13.45
C GLU A 281 22.12 -7.22 12.48
N TYR A 282 21.28 -8.28 12.44
CA TYR A 282 20.10 -8.37 11.58
C TYR A 282 19.01 -9.26 12.21
N VAL A 283 17.84 -9.24 11.60
CA VAL A 283 16.72 -10.13 11.93
C VAL A 283 16.41 -11.00 10.73
N VAL A 284 16.17 -12.28 10.97
CA VAL A 284 15.66 -13.20 9.95
C VAL A 284 14.14 -13.33 10.09
N ILE A 285 13.44 -13.18 8.98
CA ILE A 285 11.98 -13.30 8.92
C ILE A 285 11.65 -14.42 7.95
N LEU A 286 10.99 -15.45 8.45
CA LEU A 286 10.54 -16.61 7.69
C LEU A 286 9.01 -16.54 7.59
N ASP A 287 8.49 -16.37 6.40
CA ASP A 287 7.05 -16.31 6.14
C ASP A 287 6.62 -17.54 5.32
N PHE A 288 5.85 -18.42 5.94
CA PHE A 288 5.39 -19.66 5.33
C PHE A 288 4.12 -19.41 4.53
N ILE A 289 4.27 -19.27 3.22
CA ILE A 289 3.23 -18.87 2.28
C ILE A 289 2.43 -20.09 1.82
N GLY A 290 1.21 -20.21 2.33
CA GLY A 290 0.23 -21.20 1.90
C GLY A 290 -0.55 -20.78 0.63
N ASN A 291 -1.64 -21.50 0.31
CA ASN A 291 -2.51 -21.20 -0.82
C ASN A 291 -3.63 -20.22 -0.38
N TYR A 292 -3.29 -18.95 -0.18
CA TYR A 292 -4.24 -17.93 0.28
C TYR A 292 -4.44 -16.84 -0.80
N ASN A 293 -5.69 -16.45 -1.05
CA ASN A 293 -6.06 -15.42 -2.04
C ASN A 293 -5.53 -14.02 -1.68
N ASN A 294 -5.13 -13.79 -0.45
CA ASN A 294 -4.60 -12.50 0.01
C ASN A 294 -3.08 -12.46 0.15
N ASN A 295 -2.36 -13.44 -0.41
CA ASN A 295 -0.89 -13.42 -0.44
C ASN A 295 -0.32 -12.18 -1.15
N PHE A 296 -1.09 -11.53 -2.03
CA PHE A 296 -0.69 -10.26 -2.65
C PHE A 296 -0.52 -9.11 -1.64
N MET A 297 -1.08 -9.23 -0.43
CA MET A 297 -0.89 -8.23 0.63
C MET A 297 0.52 -8.24 1.23
N ILE A 298 1.25 -9.35 1.10
CA ILE A 298 2.64 -9.46 1.59
C ILE A 298 3.56 -8.45 0.87
N PRO A 299 3.67 -8.47 -0.47
CA PRO A 299 4.46 -7.47 -1.18
C PRO A 299 3.93 -6.05 -1.01
N VAL A 300 2.61 -5.82 -0.88
CA VAL A 300 2.03 -4.51 -0.55
C VAL A 300 2.56 -4.00 0.80
N ALA A 301 2.54 -4.84 1.82
CA ALA A 301 3.04 -4.49 3.15
C ALA A 301 4.55 -4.20 3.15
N LEU A 302 5.35 -5.04 2.48
CA LEU A 302 6.81 -4.91 2.41
C LEU A 302 7.24 -3.69 1.59
N SER A 303 6.54 -3.39 0.49
CA SER A 303 6.82 -2.21 -0.34
C SER A 303 6.30 -0.91 0.27
N GLY A 304 5.28 -0.98 1.11
CA GLY A 304 4.53 0.20 1.59
C GLY A 304 3.71 0.89 0.50
N ASP A 305 3.51 0.22 -0.63
CA ASP A 305 2.76 0.72 -1.79
C ASP A 305 1.32 0.21 -1.74
N ASN A 306 0.40 1.06 -1.30
CA ASN A 306 -1.03 0.77 -1.22
C ASN A 306 -1.78 1.09 -2.53
N THR A 307 -1.08 1.22 -3.64
CA THR A 307 -1.73 1.50 -4.93
C THR A 307 -2.58 0.34 -5.44
N TYR A 308 -2.34 -0.88 -4.96
CA TYR A 308 -2.96 -2.14 -5.39
C TYR A 308 -2.90 -2.36 -6.91
N ASN A 309 -1.91 -1.76 -7.55
CA ASN A 309 -1.64 -1.99 -8.95
C ASN A 309 -0.93 -3.34 -9.11
N ALA A 310 -1.59 -4.28 -9.77
CA ALA A 310 -1.09 -5.65 -9.95
C ALA A 310 0.32 -5.69 -10.57
N ASP A 311 0.61 -4.79 -11.51
CA ASP A 311 1.91 -4.76 -12.18
C ASP A 311 3.03 -4.23 -11.28
N VAL A 312 2.71 -3.25 -10.42
CA VAL A 312 3.65 -2.73 -9.41
C VAL A 312 3.98 -3.82 -8.38
N ILE A 313 2.95 -4.54 -7.92
CA ILE A 313 3.13 -5.65 -6.97
C ILE A 313 3.99 -6.76 -7.59
N ARG A 314 3.71 -7.17 -8.84
CA ARG A 314 4.52 -8.19 -9.55
C ARG A 314 5.97 -7.75 -9.72
N LYS A 315 6.16 -6.51 -10.17
CA LYS A 315 7.50 -5.91 -10.32
C LYS A 315 8.28 -5.97 -9.02
N TYR A 316 7.64 -5.63 -7.90
CA TYR A 316 8.28 -5.70 -6.58
C TYR A 316 8.71 -7.12 -6.21
N VAL A 317 7.85 -8.12 -6.42
CA VAL A 317 8.14 -9.54 -6.16
C VAL A 317 9.30 -10.05 -7.04
N ILE A 318 9.36 -9.63 -8.31
CA ILE A 318 10.43 -10.01 -9.24
C ILE A 318 11.74 -9.30 -8.89
N SER A 319 11.68 -8.00 -8.59
CA SER A 319 12.88 -7.18 -8.33
C SER A 319 13.54 -7.52 -6.99
N GLY A 320 12.77 -8.01 -6.02
CA GLY A 320 13.27 -8.45 -4.72
C GLY A 320 14.22 -7.44 -4.08
N ASN A 321 15.46 -7.88 -3.85
CA ASN A 321 16.50 -7.12 -3.14
C ASN A 321 16.87 -5.75 -3.73
N SER A 322 16.58 -5.49 -5.00
CA SER A 322 17.03 -4.24 -5.67
C SER A 322 16.22 -3.00 -5.26
N THR A 323 15.13 -3.18 -4.52
CA THR A 323 14.19 -2.11 -4.17
C THR A 323 14.22 -1.70 -2.70
N ILE A 324 14.97 -2.40 -1.85
CA ILE A 324 15.01 -2.13 -0.41
C ILE A 324 16.25 -1.34 -0.03
N PRO A 325 16.10 -0.25 0.73
CA PRO A 325 17.23 0.52 1.23
C PRO A 325 18.07 -0.25 2.27
N GLY A 326 19.37 0.01 2.28
CA GLY A 326 20.29 -0.51 3.30
C GLY A 326 20.74 -1.94 3.08
N ALA A 327 21.06 -2.65 4.16
CA ALA A 327 21.55 -4.02 4.17
C ALA A 327 20.44 -5.09 4.24
N SER A 328 19.18 -4.68 4.16
CA SER A 328 18.02 -5.60 4.20
C SER A 328 17.84 -6.31 2.86
N THR A 329 17.30 -7.52 2.89
CA THR A 329 17.02 -8.32 1.69
C THR A 329 15.62 -8.94 1.75
N ILE A 330 14.99 -9.10 0.57
CA ILE A 330 13.73 -9.85 0.42
C ILE A 330 13.95 -10.92 -0.63
N HIS A 331 13.61 -12.13 -0.27
CA HIS A 331 13.67 -13.28 -1.16
C HIS A 331 12.38 -14.10 -1.06
N PHE A 332 11.81 -14.45 -2.21
CA PHE A 332 10.71 -15.41 -2.32
C PHE A 332 11.21 -16.64 -3.06
N ASP A 333 10.92 -17.83 -2.57
CA ASP A 333 11.13 -19.03 -3.36
C ASP A 333 10.20 -19.05 -4.59
N GLU A 334 10.51 -19.86 -5.60
CA GLU A 334 9.76 -19.86 -6.87
C GLU A 334 8.29 -20.27 -6.66
N ILE A 335 8.02 -21.23 -5.78
CA ILE A 335 6.65 -21.66 -5.47
C ILE A 335 5.89 -20.55 -4.72
N ALA A 336 6.55 -19.85 -3.80
CA ALA A 336 5.94 -18.70 -3.11
C ALA A 336 5.62 -17.57 -4.09
N LYS A 337 6.51 -17.28 -5.05
CA LYS A 337 6.23 -16.31 -6.13
C LYS A 337 5.01 -16.69 -6.95
N GLU A 338 4.91 -17.96 -7.37
CA GLU A 338 3.74 -18.47 -8.09
C GLU A 338 2.46 -18.32 -7.28
N LYS A 339 2.48 -18.66 -5.98
CA LYS A 339 1.32 -18.46 -5.09
C LYS A 339 0.93 -16.99 -4.95
N ILE A 340 1.89 -16.07 -4.87
CA ILE A 340 1.63 -14.64 -4.81
C ILE A 340 1.05 -14.16 -6.16
N PHE A 341 1.62 -14.57 -7.29
CA PHE A 341 1.12 -14.20 -8.62
C PHE A 341 -0.29 -14.72 -8.85
N HIS A 342 -0.55 -15.97 -8.49
CA HIS A 342 -1.90 -16.53 -8.52
C HIS A 342 -2.88 -15.71 -7.64
N ALA A 343 -2.46 -15.31 -6.45
CA ALA A 343 -3.29 -14.47 -5.59
C ALA A 343 -3.59 -13.09 -6.21
N ILE A 344 -2.61 -12.48 -6.90
CA ILE A 344 -2.79 -11.22 -7.64
C ILE A 344 -3.82 -11.40 -8.77
N ASP A 345 -3.74 -12.51 -9.52
CA ASP A 345 -4.64 -12.80 -10.64
C ASP A 345 -6.06 -13.13 -10.17
N CYS A 346 -6.19 -13.69 -8.96
CA CYS A 346 -7.46 -14.06 -8.34
C CYS A 346 -8.07 -12.97 -7.45
N ILE A 347 -7.58 -11.73 -7.48
CA ILE A 347 -8.20 -10.62 -6.71
C ILE A 347 -9.62 -10.40 -7.20
N LYS A 348 -10.59 -10.74 -6.35
CA LYS A 348 -12.00 -10.57 -6.69
C LYS A 348 -12.37 -9.09 -6.79
N PRO A 349 -13.23 -8.69 -7.74
CA PRO A 349 -13.72 -7.30 -7.82
C PRO A 349 -14.34 -6.81 -6.51
N SER A 350 -15.02 -7.68 -5.75
CA SER A 350 -15.56 -7.33 -4.43
C SER A 350 -14.47 -6.95 -3.43
N THR A 351 -13.38 -7.70 -3.39
CA THR A 351 -12.22 -7.43 -2.51
C THR A 351 -11.56 -6.10 -2.90
N LEU A 352 -11.37 -5.86 -4.21
CA LEU A 352 -10.82 -4.60 -4.68
C LEU A 352 -11.72 -3.41 -4.32
N LYS A 353 -13.05 -3.54 -4.43
CA LYS A 353 -14.00 -2.50 -3.99
C LYS A 353 -13.97 -2.25 -2.49
N GLU A 354 -13.78 -3.29 -1.68
CA GLU A 354 -13.59 -3.14 -0.23
C GLU A 354 -12.31 -2.36 0.08
N LEU A 355 -11.19 -2.70 -0.57
CA LEU A 355 -9.92 -1.98 -0.43
C LEU A 355 -10.02 -0.52 -0.90
N MET A 356 -10.71 -0.26 -2.03
CA MET A 356 -10.97 1.10 -2.51
C MET A 356 -11.79 1.92 -1.51
N LYS A 357 -12.80 1.30 -0.90
CA LYS A 357 -13.62 1.95 0.13
C LYS A 357 -12.80 2.26 1.37
N GLU A 358 -11.98 1.32 1.82
CA GLU A 358 -11.09 1.51 2.96
C GLU A 358 -10.09 2.65 2.69
N GLY A 359 -9.40 2.62 1.55
CA GLY A 359 -8.48 3.68 1.14
C GLY A 359 -9.14 5.05 1.03
N TYR A 360 -10.36 5.12 0.47
CA TYR A 360 -11.13 6.37 0.42
C TYR A 360 -11.41 6.92 1.82
N VAL A 361 -11.89 6.07 2.74
CA VAL A 361 -12.22 6.49 4.11
C VAL A 361 -10.98 6.91 4.87
N ASN A 362 -9.88 6.16 4.76
CA ASN A 362 -8.62 6.48 5.41
C ASN A 362 -8.08 7.82 4.93
N LEU A 363 -8.05 8.03 3.61
CA LEU A 363 -7.58 9.28 3.02
C LEU A 363 -8.50 10.46 3.36
N LYS A 364 -9.83 10.27 3.36
CA LYS A 364 -10.80 11.28 3.81
C LYS A 364 -10.57 11.68 5.26
N ASN A 365 -10.38 10.72 6.15
CA ASN A 365 -10.08 10.97 7.56
C ASN A 365 -8.76 11.72 7.74
N ARG A 366 -7.72 11.31 7.00
CA ARG A 366 -6.40 11.96 7.04
C ARG A 366 -6.44 13.41 6.59
N LEU A 367 -7.15 13.71 5.49
CA LEU A 367 -7.22 15.05 4.90
C LEU A 367 -8.26 15.97 5.55
N GLY A 368 -9.22 15.43 6.30
CA GLY A 368 -10.35 16.19 6.85
C GLY A 368 -11.31 16.75 5.80
N ARG A 369 -11.20 16.27 4.56
CA ARG A 369 -12.05 16.64 3.43
C ARG A 369 -12.20 15.46 2.47
N ARG A 370 -13.15 15.58 1.56
CA ARG A 370 -13.25 14.60 0.47
C ARG A 370 -11.94 14.57 -0.33
N PRO A 371 -11.33 13.39 -0.50
CA PRO A 371 -10.13 13.26 -1.33
C PRO A 371 -10.42 13.62 -2.78
N MET A 372 -9.46 14.15 -3.49
CA MET A 372 -9.43 14.28 -4.95
C MET A 372 -8.63 13.13 -5.55
N LEU A 373 -8.68 12.94 -6.85
CA LEU A 373 -7.94 11.86 -7.50
C LEU A 373 -6.42 12.03 -7.35
N LEU A 374 -5.94 13.27 -7.33
CA LEU A 374 -4.55 13.60 -7.06
C LEU A 374 -4.11 13.20 -5.64
N ASP A 375 -4.98 13.34 -4.65
CA ASP A 375 -4.65 12.96 -3.27
C ASP A 375 -4.33 11.46 -3.17
N PHE A 376 -5.03 10.60 -3.91
CA PHE A 376 -4.73 9.16 -3.98
C PHE A 376 -3.34 8.90 -4.57
N TYR A 377 -2.97 9.64 -5.61
CA TYR A 377 -1.66 9.50 -6.25
C TYR A 377 -0.52 9.95 -5.32
N GLU A 378 -0.64 11.15 -4.74
CA GLU A 378 0.41 11.74 -3.89
C GLU A 378 0.61 10.98 -2.58
N ASN A 379 -0.43 10.36 -2.04
CA ASN A 379 -0.34 9.57 -0.81
C ASN A 379 -0.06 8.07 -1.06
N ALA A 380 0.11 7.65 -2.32
CA ALA A 380 0.31 6.24 -2.71
C ALA A 380 -0.74 5.29 -2.09
N GLU A 381 -2.00 5.77 -1.95
CA GLU A 381 -3.06 5.00 -1.28
C GLU A 381 -3.75 4.03 -2.26
N MET A 382 -4.20 4.51 -3.39
CA MET A 382 -4.80 3.71 -4.45
C MET A 382 -4.38 4.30 -5.81
N ASP A 383 -3.97 3.46 -6.77
CA ASP A 383 -3.64 4.00 -8.09
C ASP A 383 -4.91 4.58 -8.76
N PRO A 384 -4.88 5.87 -9.14
CA PRO A 384 -5.98 6.48 -9.88
C PRO A 384 -6.44 5.68 -11.10
N LEU A 385 -5.53 4.99 -11.80
CA LEU A 385 -5.88 4.14 -12.94
C LEU A 385 -6.71 2.91 -12.54
N VAL A 386 -6.47 2.35 -11.36
CA VAL A 386 -7.26 1.24 -10.81
C VAL A 386 -8.69 1.73 -10.48
N ILE A 387 -8.81 2.93 -9.89
CA ILE A 387 -10.12 3.56 -9.64
C ILE A 387 -10.88 3.76 -10.96
N ILE A 388 -10.24 4.33 -11.98
CA ILE A 388 -10.87 4.61 -13.26
C ILE A 388 -11.21 3.33 -14.04
N LYS A 389 -10.41 2.28 -13.94
CA LYS A 389 -10.72 0.98 -14.51
C LYS A 389 -12.05 0.42 -13.98
N GLU A 390 -12.30 0.54 -12.68
CA GLU A 390 -13.50 -0.01 -12.03
C GLU A 390 -14.73 0.91 -12.16
N TYR A 391 -14.54 2.23 -11.97
CA TYR A 391 -15.65 3.20 -11.87
C TYR A 391 -15.78 4.13 -13.08
N LYS A 392 -14.86 4.06 -14.04
CA LYS A 392 -14.78 4.87 -15.27
C LYS A 392 -14.43 6.35 -15.02
N THR A 393 -14.91 6.93 -13.94
CA THR A 393 -14.67 8.34 -13.57
C THR A 393 -14.53 8.49 -12.06
N TYR A 394 -13.85 9.55 -11.65
CA TYR A 394 -13.74 9.87 -10.24
C TYR A 394 -15.08 10.23 -9.61
N TYR A 395 -15.95 11.00 -10.32
CA TYR A 395 -17.25 11.39 -9.75
C TYR A 395 -18.11 10.16 -9.42
N SER A 396 -18.14 9.16 -10.30
CA SER A 396 -18.89 7.92 -10.06
C SER A 396 -18.34 7.14 -8.86
N PHE A 397 -17.02 7.12 -8.70
CA PHE A 397 -16.38 6.53 -7.53
C PHE A 397 -16.75 7.26 -6.24
N ALA A 398 -16.58 8.58 -6.18
CA ALA A 398 -16.85 9.38 -5.00
C ALA A 398 -18.32 9.31 -4.58
N GLU A 399 -19.27 9.41 -5.52
CA GLU A 399 -20.69 9.27 -5.24
C GLU A 399 -21.05 7.90 -4.65
N GLN A 400 -20.40 6.84 -5.11
CA GLN A 400 -20.62 5.52 -4.54
C GLN A 400 -20.01 5.38 -3.14
N MET A 401 -18.85 5.99 -2.86
CA MET A 401 -18.23 6.00 -1.53
C MET A 401 -19.06 6.80 -0.52
N GLU A 402 -19.71 7.88 -0.94
CA GLU A 402 -20.61 8.72 -0.12
C GLU A 402 -22.08 8.23 -0.19
N LYS A 403 -22.31 6.92 -0.29
CA LYS A 403 -23.64 6.28 -0.23
C LYS A 403 -24.58 6.67 -1.38
N ASN A 404 -24.06 6.85 -2.56
CA ASN A 404 -24.78 7.25 -3.77
C ASN A 404 -25.48 8.63 -3.66
N GLU A 405 -24.95 9.53 -2.85
CA GLU A 405 -25.36 10.93 -2.85
C GLU A 405 -24.92 11.60 -4.15
N GLN A 406 -25.78 12.43 -4.74
CA GLN A 406 -25.40 13.24 -5.88
C GLN A 406 -24.48 14.37 -5.44
N LEU A 407 -23.17 14.16 -5.53
CA LEU A 407 -22.14 15.09 -5.08
C LEU A 407 -21.80 16.15 -6.13
N PHE A 408 -22.02 15.85 -7.41
CA PHE A 408 -21.56 16.65 -8.53
C PHE A 408 -22.71 17.04 -9.45
N ARG A 409 -22.72 18.30 -9.88
CA ARG A 409 -23.66 18.82 -10.86
C ARG A 409 -23.02 18.73 -12.24
N LEU A 410 -23.26 17.64 -12.94
CA LEU A 410 -22.68 17.34 -14.25
C LEU A 410 -23.79 17.03 -15.26
N SER A 411 -23.72 17.65 -16.44
CA SER A 411 -24.52 17.26 -17.59
C SER A 411 -24.03 15.93 -18.18
N GLU A 412 -24.86 15.26 -18.97
CA GLU A 412 -24.47 14.01 -19.63
C GLU A 412 -23.27 14.18 -20.58
N GLN A 413 -23.14 15.32 -21.23
CA GLN A 413 -22.00 15.64 -22.08
C GLN A 413 -20.71 15.77 -21.24
N GLU A 414 -20.77 16.44 -20.09
CA GLU A 414 -19.63 16.58 -19.18
C GLU A 414 -19.21 15.22 -18.60
N LYS A 415 -20.16 14.38 -18.19
CA LYS A 415 -19.89 13.01 -17.73
C LYS A 415 -19.18 12.19 -18.81
N THR A 416 -19.66 12.27 -20.05
CA THR A 416 -19.04 11.58 -21.20
C THR A 416 -17.63 12.09 -21.47
N THR A 417 -17.43 13.41 -21.38
CA THR A 417 -16.11 14.03 -21.56
C THR A 417 -15.14 13.60 -20.46
N LEU A 418 -15.57 13.60 -19.20
CA LEU A 418 -14.75 13.15 -18.07
C LEU A 418 -14.36 11.67 -18.18
N GLU A 419 -15.28 10.81 -18.61
CA GLU A 419 -14.98 9.39 -18.85
C GLU A 419 -13.92 9.24 -19.94
N TYR A 420 -14.05 9.99 -21.03
CA TYR A 420 -13.08 9.96 -22.11
C TYR A 420 -11.69 10.44 -21.68
N LEU A 421 -11.62 11.60 -21.03
CA LEU A 421 -10.35 12.16 -20.55
C LEU A 421 -9.67 11.23 -19.53
N SER A 422 -10.42 10.72 -18.55
CA SER A 422 -9.91 9.77 -17.56
C SER A 422 -9.29 8.54 -18.21
N LYS A 423 -9.95 8.01 -19.24
CA LYS A 423 -9.50 6.82 -19.96
C LYS A 423 -8.32 7.08 -20.90
N THR A 424 -8.18 8.31 -21.42
CA THR A 424 -7.24 8.60 -22.49
C THR A 424 -5.96 9.28 -22.00
N ILE A 425 -6.04 10.22 -21.07
CA ILE A 425 -4.89 11.05 -20.70
C ILE A 425 -4.42 10.88 -19.25
N LEU A 426 -5.20 10.22 -18.39
CA LEU A 426 -4.85 10.07 -16.98
C LEU A 426 -3.56 9.27 -16.77
N SER A 427 -3.20 8.35 -17.68
CA SER A 427 -1.95 7.60 -17.63
C SER A 427 -0.71 8.50 -17.66
N GLY A 428 -0.83 9.69 -18.24
CA GLY A 428 0.22 10.71 -18.22
C GLY A 428 1.47 10.32 -18.98
N VAL A 429 1.35 9.51 -20.04
CA VAL A 429 2.52 9.01 -20.81
C VAL A 429 3.23 10.10 -21.60
N ARG A 430 2.53 11.19 -21.92
CA ARG A 430 3.10 12.38 -22.59
C ARG A 430 2.40 13.65 -22.09
N PRO A 431 3.03 14.82 -22.21
CA PRO A 431 2.47 16.08 -21.69
C PRO A 431 1.55 16.81 -22.68
N ASP A 432 1.47 16.38 -23.93
CA ASP A 432 0.85 17.12 -25.04
C ASP A 432 -0.59 17.58 -24.74
N GLU A 433 -1.49 16.64 -24.51
CA GLU A 433 -2.90 16.91 -24.21
C GLU A 433 -3.07 17.57 -22.84
N LEU A 434 -2.26 17.13 -21.87
CA LEU A 434 -2.34 17.60 -20.50
C LEU A 434 -1.96 19.07 -20.39
N GLU A 435 -0.92 19.50 -21.10
CA GLU A 435 -0.46 20.87 -21.06
C GLU A 435 -1.42 21.84 -21.78
N ILE A 436 -2.04 21.39 -22.89
CA ILE A 436 -3.11 22.13 -23.55
C ILE A 436 -4.27 22.37 -22.57
N LEU A 437 -4.74 21.34 -21.89
CA LEU A 437 -5.82 21.47 -20.91
C LEU A 437 -5.41 22.31 -19.71
N ARG A 438 -4.19 22.16 -19.20
CA ARG A 438 -3.67 22.97 -18.09
C ARG A 438 -3.71 24.47 -18.44
N LEU A 439 -3.23 24.85 -19.61
CA LEU A 439 -3.29 26.23 -20.06
C LEU A 439 -4.72 26.73 -20.19
N PHE A 440 -5.67 25.88 -20.65
CA PHE A 440 -7.09 26.23 -20.71
C PHE A 440 -7.77 26.35 -19.35
N LEU A 441 -7.23 25.73 -18.31
CA LEU A 441 -7.71 25.94 -16.94
C LEU A 441 -7.36 27.35 -16.42
N GLU A 442 -6.36 28.00 -17.01
CA GLU A 442 -5.91 29.35 -16.67
C GLU A 442 -6.44 30.41 -17.63
N LYS A 443 -6.50 30.10 -18.93
CA LYS A 443 -6.83 31.03 -20.01
C LYS A 443 -7.99 30.53 -20.88
N ASN A 444 -8.74 31.45 -21.48
CA ASN A 444 -9.84 31.10 -22.39
C ASN A 444 -9.36 30.86 -23.85
N GLN A 445 -8.20 31.38 -24.17
CA GLN A 445 -7.57 31.24 -25.49
C GLN A 445 -6.08 31.04 -25.28
N ILE A 446 -5.49 30.13 -26.04
CA ILE A 446 -4.06 29.85 -26.04
C ILE A 446 -3.55 29.77 -27.49
N THR A 447 -2.27 30.07 -27.69
CA THR A 447 -1.59 29.94 -28.97
C THR A 447 -0.70 28.68 -28.99
N TYR A 448 -0.36 28.21 -30.17
CA TYR A 448 0.59 27.11 -30.33
C TYR A 448 1.96 27.45 -29.73
N SER A 449 2.40 28.73 -29.87
CA SER A 449 3.64 29.18 -29.25
C SER A 449 3.62 29.03 -27.73
N GLU A 450 2.52 29.42 -27.08
CA GLU A 450 2.39 29.26 -25.62
C GLU A 450 2.47 27.79 -25.19
N VAL A 451 1.90 26.87 -25.96
CA VAL A 451 2.01 25.41 -25.70
C VAL A 451 3.45 24.95 -25.86
N ILE A 452 4.12 25.36 -26.94
CA ILE A 452 5.52 24.99 -27.23
C ILE A 452 6.44 25.52 -26.13
N ASP A 453 6.31 26.80 -25.79
CA ASP A 453 7.16 27.45 -24.78
C ASP A 453 6.95 26.81 -23.39
N SER A 454 5.69 26.54 -23.03
CA SER A 454 5.35 25.91 -21.75
C SER A 454 5.88 24.47 -21.66
N CYS A 455 5.73 23.65 -22.69
CA CYS A 455 6.28 22.30 -22.72
C CYS A 455 7.80 22.29 -22.60
N LYS A 456 8.48 23.23 -23.29
CA LYS A 456 9.93 23.36 -23.23
C LYS A 456 10.41 23.82 -21.85
N GLU A 457 9.77 24.84 -21.27
CA GLU A 457 10.16 25.41 -19.98
C GLU A 457 9.94 24.42 -18.83
N ARG A 458 8.77 23.79 -18.79
CA ARG A 458 8.37 22.92 -17.65
C ARG A 458 8.94 21.52 -17.70
N TYR A 459 9.11 20.94 -18.89
CA TYR A 459 9.45 19.53 -19.06
C TYR A 459 10.71 19.29 -19.90
N GLY A 460 11.31 20.35 -20.47
CA GLY A 460 12.39 20.20 -21.44
C GLY A 460 11.96 19.45 -22.71
N TYR A 461 10.65 19.41 -22.99
CA TYR A 461 10.05 18.65 -24.07
C TYR A 461 9.74 19.55 -25.27
N GLU A 462 10.30 19.23 -26.44
CA GLU A 462 10.04 19.96 -27.68
C GLU A 462 8.84 19.38 -28.43
N ILE A 463 7.73 20.11 -28.41
CA ILE A 463 6.52 19.77 -29.15
C ILE A 463 6.46 20.56 -30.46
N THR A 464 6.11 19.91 -31.57
CA THR A 464 5.89 20.53 -32.88
C THR A 464 4.43 20.91 -33.09
N THR A 465 4.15 21.82 -34.03
CA THR A 465 2.76 22.18 -34.41
C THR A 465 1.95 20.95 -34.83
N GLN A 466 2.55 20.02 -35.55
CA GLN A 466 1.88 18.75 -35.94
C GLN A 466 1.48 17.91 -34.71
N LYS A 467 2.32 17.84 -33.69
CA LYS A 467 1.97 17.14 -32.45
C LYS A 467 0.84 17.85 -31.69
N ILE A 468 0.80 19.20 -31.74
CA ILE A 468 -0.32 19.96 -31.17
C ILE A 468 -1.62 19.64 -31.91
N ASP A 469 -1.61 19.56 -33.26
CA ASP A 469 -2.77 19.18 -34.04
C ASP A 469 -3.26 17.77 -33.69
N LEU A 470 -2.35 16.81 -33.56
CA LEU A 470 -2.68 15.44 -33.11
C LEU A 470 -3.25 15.42 -31.68
N ALA A 471 -2.66 16.18 -30.77
CA ALA A 471 -3.19 16.30 -29.40
C ALA A 471 -4.60 16.91 -29.39
N CYS A 472 -4.87 17.89 -30.22
CA CYS A 472 -6.21 18.45 -30.42
C CYS A 472 -7.21 17.43 -30.96
N ASP A 473 -6.80 16.61 -31.91
CA ASP A 473 -7.65 15.52 -32.43
C ASP A 473 -7.91 14.44 -31.36
N VAL A 474 -6.92 14.14 -30.52
CA VAL A 474 -7.14 13.29 -29.32
C VAL A 474 -8.18 13.92 -28.41
N LEU A 475 -8.01 15.19 -28.03
CA LEU A 475 -8.94 15.89 -27.12
C LEU A 475 -10.36 16.03 -27.70
N LYS A 476 -10.51 16.05 -29.00
CA LYS A 476 -11.82 16.06 -29.70
C LYS A 476 -12.46 14.69 -29.92
N GLY A 477 -11.86 13.62 -29.39
CA GLY A 477 -12.37 12.26 -29.55
C GLY A 477 -12.17 11.64 -30.94
N LYS A 478 -11.55 12.34 -31.90
CA LYS A 478 -11.31 11.83 -33.26
C LYS A 478 -10.30 10.68 -33.30
N PHE A 479 -9.52 10.54 -32.24
CA PHE A 479 -8.51 9.50 -32.08
C PHE A 479 -9.13 8.09 -31.95
N VAL A 480 -10.37 7.97 -31.44
CA VAL A 480 -11.03 6.70 -31.15
C VAL A 480 -11.47 6.00 -32.43
N THR A 481 -11.08 4.74 -32.61
CA THR A 481 -11.40 3.91 -33.79
C THR A 481 -12.44 2.84 -33.52
N ASN A 482 -12.62 2.42 -32.28
CA ASN A 482 -13.64 1.45 -31.89
C ASN A 482 -15.05 2.03 -32.15
N SER A 483 -15.90 1.31 -32.85
CA SER A 483 -17.22 1.79 -33.27
C SER A 483 -18.11 2.21 -32.10
N THR A 484 -18.18 1.40 -31.05
CA THR A 484 -19.00 1.67 -29.87
C THR A 484 -18.49 2.87 -29.08
N GLU A 485 -17.17 2.97 -28.89
CA GLU A 485 -16.56 4.12 -28.22
C GLU A 485 -16.65 5.38 -29.09
N ARG A 486 -16.53 5.24 -30.41
CA ARG A 486 -16.65 6.36 -31.34
C ARG A 486 -18.05 6.96 -31.33
N GLU A 487 -19.09 6.15 -31.32
CA GLU A 487 -20.47 6.63 -31.16
C GLU A 487 -20.66 7.39 -29.85
N LYS A 488 -20.09 6.87 -28.76
CA LYS A 488 -20.17 7.48 -27.44
C LYS A 488 -19.41 8.80 -27.36
N PHE A 489 -18.18 8.86 -27.87
CA PHE A 489 -17.26 9.99 -27.65
C PHE A 489 -17.17 10.95 -28.83
N TYR A 490 -17.95 10.76 -29.90
CA TYR A 490 -17.93 11.60 -31.09
C TYR A 490 -18.32 13.07 -30.83
N GLN A 491 -19.06 13.33 -29.73
CA GLN A 491 -19.58 14.66 -29.38
C GLN A 491 -18.75 15.37 -28.31
N ILE A 492 -17.52 14.93 -28.06
CA ILE A 492 -16.65 15.65 -27.13
C ILE A 492 -16.22 16.96 -27.76
N ASP A 493 -16.69 18.05 -27.19
CA ASP A 493 -16.45 19.40 -27.67
C ASP A 493 -15.80 20.26 -26.58
N ILE A 494 -14.55 19.92 -26.26
CA ILE A 494 -13.80 20.56 -25.16
C ILE A 494 -12.97 21.76 -25.64
N LEU A 495 -12.65 21.81 -26.92
CA LEU A 495 -11.87 22.89 -27.50
C LEU A 495 -12.22 23.16 -28.97
N GLU A 496 -12.05 24.40 -29.38
CA GLU A 496 -12.22 24.89 -30.74
C GLU A 496 -10.87 25.40 -31.28
N ALA A 497 -10.51 25.04 -32.52
CA ALA A 497 -9.33 25.57 -33.21
C ALA A 497 -9.77 26.62 -34.25
N ASP A 498 -9.11 27.79 -34.21
CA ASP A 498 -9.39 28.85 -35.20
C ASP A 498 -8.35 28.83 -36.29
N GLY A 499 -8.15 28.31 -37.22
CA GLY A 499 -7.23 28.24 -38.37
C GLY A 499 -5.93 29.06 -38.36
N GLU A 500 -5.65 29.82 -37.32
CA GLU A 500 -4.49 30.73 -37.21
C GLU A 500 -3.50 30.28 -36.09
N ASN A 501 -3.36 28.98 -35.85
CA ASN A 501 -2.53 28.44 -34.73
C ASN A 501 -2.99 28.93 -33.35
N ARG A 502 -4.29 29.10 -33.17
CA ARG A 502 -4.95 29.45 -31.94
C ARG A 502 -5.96 28.39 -31.56
N LEU A 503 -6.02 28.14 -30.27
CA LEU A 503 -7.00 27.25 -29.68
C LEU A 503 -7.89 28.06 -28.72
N LYS A 504 -9.19 27.87 -28.83
CA LYS A 504 -10.18 28.49 -27.96
C LYS A 504 -10.82 27.45 -27.08
N ARG A 505 -11.04 27.83 -25.84
CA ARG A 505 -11.87 27.10 -24.95
C ARG A 505 -13.35 27.40 -25.23
N ILE A 506 -14.18 26.38 -25.21
CA ILE A 506 -15.61 26.49 -25.54
C ILE A 506 -16.37 27.29 -24.49
N LEU A 507 -16.07 27.08 -23.19
CA LEU A 507 -16.77 27.74 -22.11
C LEU A 507 -16.07 29.04 -21.68
N SER A 508 -16.83 30.15 -21.67
CA SER A 508 -16.38 31.44 -21.14
C SER A 508 -16.19 31.40 -19.61
N TYR A 509 -15.54 32.43 -19.04
CA TYR A 509 -15.32 32.49 -17.57
C TYR A 509 -16.61 32.47 -16.77
N THR A 510 -17.65 33.14 -17.24
CA THR A 510 -19.00 33.16 -16.62
C THR A 510 -19.66 31.78 -16.65
N GLU A 511 -19.54 31.07 -17.75
CA GLU A 511 -20.03 29.70 -17.90
C GLU A 511 -19.23 28.73 -17.03
N ARG A 512 -17.95 29.00 -16.80
CA ARG A 512 -17.08 28.20 -15.93
C ARG A 512 -17.63 28.09 -14.51
N LEU A 513 -18.15 29.18 -13.93
CA LEU A 513 -18.75 29.14 -12.59
C LEU A 513 -19.99 28.26 -12.54
N ALA A 514 -20.79 28.23 -13.60
CA ALA A 514 -21.96 27.35 -13.71
C ALA A 514 -21.56 25.85 -13.85
N HIS A 515 -20.37 25.58 -14.36
CA HIS A 515 -19.84 24.24 -14.61
C HIS A 515 -18.63 23.91 -13.72
N LYS A 516 -18.62 24.44 -12.50
CA LYS A 516 -17.48 24.33 -11.58
C LYS A 516 -17.06 22.88 -11.35
N ASP A 517 -18.01 21.99 -11.08
CA ASP A 517 -17.72 20.59 -10.79
C ASP A 517 -17.01 19.88 -11.96
N PHE A 518 -17.39 20.19 -13.19
CA PHE A 518 -16.71 19.68 -14.39
C PHE A 518 -15.26 20.16 -14.46
N TYR A 519 -15.03 21.45 -14.25
CA TYR A 519 -13.68 22.02 -14.29
C TYR A 519 -12.77 21.48 -13.18
N ASP A 520 -13.31 21.34 -11.97
CA ASP A 520 -12.56 20.77 -10.86
C ASP A 520 -12.13 19.33 -11.17
N GLN A 521 -13.01 18.54 -11.82
CA GLN A 521 -12.68 17.17 -12.26
C GLN A 521 -11.63 17.16 -13.40
N VAL A 522 -11.73 18.06 -14.37
CA VAL A 522 -10.71 18.18 -15.43
C VAL A 522 -9.37 18.59 -14.83
N GLN A 523 -9.35 19.53 -13.90
CA GLN A 523 -8.15 19.95 -13.21
C GLN A 523 -7.48 18.78 -12.47
N ASP A 524 -8.27 17.96 -11.79
CA ASP A 524 -7.79 16.80 -11.06
C ASP A 524 -7.18 15.74 -12.00
N ILE A 525 -7.85 15.42 -13.10
CA ILE A 525 -7.34 14.52 -14.16
C ILE A 525 -6.01 15.03 -14.72
N VAL A 526 -5.93 16.33 -15.04
CA VAL A 526 -4.71 16.96 -15.58
C VAL A 526 -3.58 16.92 -14.55
N ALA A 527 -3.88 17.24 -13.31
CA ALA A 527 -2.87 17.22 -12.23
C ALA A 527 -2.27 15.82 -12.03
N VAL A 528 -3.12 14.78 -11.98
CA VAL A 528 -2.66 13.39 -11.89
C VAL A 528 -1.83 12.99 -13.11
N GLY A 529 -2.32 13.28 -14.30
CA GLY A 529 -1.61 12.96 -15.55
C GLY A 529 -0.23 13.61 -15.62
N LEU A 530 -0.12 14.89 -15.23
CA LEU A 530 1.16 15.61 -15.20
C LEU A 530 2.09 15.10 -14.10
N ALA A 531 1.58 14.79 -12.92
CA ALA A 531 2.38 14.18 -11.85
C ALA A 531 2.96 12.83 -12.30
N ARG A 532 2.14 11.96 -12.89
CA ARG A 532 2.60 10.68 -13.45
C ARG A 532 3.64 10.86 -14.56
N TYR A 533 3.42 11.85 -15.45
CA TYR A 533 4.40 12.15 -16.50
C TYR A 533 5.76 12.55 -15.88
N GLN A 534 5.77 13.46 -14.94
CA GLN A 534 7.00 13.92 -14.28
C GLN A 534 7.71 12.80 -13.55
N ASP A 535 6.99 11.96 -12.83
CA ASP A 535 7.58 10.92 -12.00
C ASP A 535 8.11 9.73 -12.82
N LYS A 536 7.38 9.31 -13.85
CA LYS A 536 7.64 8.06 -14.56
C LYS A 536 8.14 8.25 -15.98
N TYR A 537 7.58 9.21 -16.73
CA TYR A 537 7.74 9.28 -18.18
C TYR A 537 8.58 10.46 -18.67
N ALA A 538 8.83 11.49 -17.84
CA ALA A 538 9.70 12.61 -18.18
C ALA A 538 11.20 12.28 -18.10
N LYS A 539 11.56 11.08 -17.68
CA LYS A 539 12.96 10.63 -17.61
C LYS A 539 13.55 10.50 -19.01
N PRO A 540 14.85 10.86 -19.20
CA PRO A 540 15.48 10.73 -20.51
C PRO A 540 15.38 9.29 -21.03
N TYR A 541 14.92 9.14 -22.25
CA TYR A 541 14.78 7.85 -22.90
C TYR A 541 16.16 7.23 -23.15
N ARG A 542 16.32 5.97 -22.81
CA ARG A 542 17.47 5.20 -23.25
C ARG A 542 17.25 4.82 -24.71
N ASN A 543 18.21 5.14 -25.58
CA ASN A 543 18.22 4.85 -27.02
C ASN A 543 17.16 5.57 -27.86
N GLY A 544 16.65 6.72 -27.44
CA GLY A 544 15.68 7.51 -28.22
C GLY A 544 14.27 6.92 -28.30
N VAL A 545 13.97 5.85 -27.58
CA VAL A 545 12.64 5.21 -27.53
C VAL A 545 11.82 5.83 -26.40
N PRO A 546 10.57 6.26 -26.64
CA PRO A 546 9.74 6.95 -25.64
C PRO A 546 9.11 5.99 -24.61
N PHE A 547 9.75 4.87 -24.34
CA PHE A 547 9.27 3.86 -23.41
C PHE A 547 10.24 3.68 -22.25
N VAL A 548 9.70 3.63 -21.03
CA VAL A 548 10.47 3.33 -19.82
C VAL A 548 10.45 1.80 -19.63
N LEU A 549 11.62 1.21 -19.44
CA LEU A 549 11.75 -0.23 -19.21
C LEU A 549 10.98 -0.65 -17.95
N TYR A 550 10.31 -1.80 -18.03
CA TYR A 550 9.50 -2.39 -16.98
C TYR A 550 8.24 -1.62 -16.59
N GLU A 551 7.83 -0.62 -17.38
CA GLU A 551 6.52 0.01 -17.23
C GLU A 551 5.52 -0.60 -18.24
N LYS A 552 4.26 -0.71 -17.83
CA LYS A 552 3.17 -1.25 -18.65
C LYS A 552 2.52 -0.14 -19.46
N TYR A 553 2.33 -0.39 -20.74
CA TYR A 553 1.67 0.51 -21.68
C TYR A 553 0.46 -0.17 -22.28
N SER A 554 -0.69 0.49 -22.21
CA SER A 554 -1.86 0.07 -22.96
C SER A 554 -1.64 0.32 -24.47
N ARG A 555 -2.43 -0.34 -25.33
CA ARG A 555 -2.42 -0.06 -26.77
C ARG A 555 -2.66 1.41 -27.09
N ARG A 556 -3.48 2.08 -26.29
CA ARG A 556 -3.74 3.52 -26.39
C ARG A 556 -2.52 4.35 -26.02
N ASP A 557 -1.82 3.99 -24.95
CA ASP A 557 -0.58 4.67 -24.56
C ASP A 557 0.51 4.56 -25.64
N VAL A 558 0.68 3.37 -26.23
CA VAL A 558 1.59 3.16 -27.37
C VAL A 558 1.20 4.06 -28.54
N SER A 559 -0.09 4.13 -28.88
CA SER A 559 -0.60 4.99 -29.95
C SER A 559 -0.31 6.46 -29.72
N LEU A 560 -0.45 6.94 -28.49
CA LEU A 560 -0.14 8.33 -28.10
C LEU A 560 1.36 8.61 -28.21
N LEU A 561 2.19 7.76 -27.63
CA LEU A 561 3.65 7.92 -27.63
C LEU A 561 4.26 7.90 -29.03
N MET A 562 3.73 7.03 -29.89
CA MET A 562 4.19 6.89 -31.28
C MET A 562 3.53 7.87 -32.24
N ASN A 563 2.65 8.77 -31.77
CA ASN A 563 1.89 9.71 -32.60
C ASN A 563 1.15 9.03 -33.76
N ALA A 564 0.54 7.88 -33.47
CA ALA A 564 -0.07 7.03 -34.49
C ALA A 564 -1.31 7.65 -35.18
N GLY A 565 -1.85 8.75 -34.66
CA GLY A 565 -3.05 9.44 -35.19
C GLY A 565 -4.35 8.65 -35.00
N LYS A 566 -4.27 7.43 -34.46
CA LYS A 566 -5.43 6.55 -34.19
C LYS A 566 -5.16 5.67 -32.98
N ASP A 567 -6.23 5.32 -32.25
CA ASP A 567 -6.20 4.39 -31.14
C ASP A 567 -6.04 2.94 -31.63
N LEU A 568 -5.07 2.22 -31.11
CA LEU A 568 -4.81 0.81 -31.41
C LEU A 568 -5.62 -0.17 -30.53
N SER A 569 -6.45 0.32 -29.61
CA SER A 569 -7.20 -0.55 -28.68
C SER A 569 -8.19 -1.49 -29.37
N SER A 570 -8.64 -1.15 -30.60
CA SER A 570 -9.51 -2.00 -31.43
C SER A 570 -8.78 -3.01 -32.31
N THR A 571 -7.45 -3.09 -32.24
CA THR A 571 -6.68 -4.02 -33.05
C THR A 571 -6.90 -5.45 -32.58
N MET A 572 -7.40 -6.33 -33.46
CA MET A 572 -7.70 -7.73 -33.14
C MET A 572 -6.43 -8.60 -32.99
N TYR A 573 -5.32 -8.14 -33.53
CA TYR A 573 -4.06 -8.88 -33.52
C TYR A 573 -3.18 -8.47 -32.33
N GLY A 574 -2.44 -9.41 -31.76
CA GLY A 574 -1.47 -9.16 -30.69
C GLY A 574 -0.25 -8.34 -31.13
N MET A 575 -0.22 -7.81 -32.34
CA MET A 575 0.90 -7.10 -32.94
C MET A 575 0.42 -5.89 -33.74
N SER A 576 1.18 -4.79 -33.70
CA SER A 576 0.96 -3.62 -34.54
C SER A 576 2.28 -3.04 -35.03
N GLN A 577 2.36 -2.70 -36.33
CA GLN A 577 3.49 -1.98 -36.90
C GLN A 577 3.16 -0.48 -36.98
N LEU A 578 4.05 0.35 -36.47
CA LEU A 578 3.99 1.81 -36.49
C LEU A 578 5.33 2.35 -36.98
N GLY A 579 5.34 2.82 -38.25
CA GLY A 579 6.59 3.17 -38.92
C GLY A 579 7.45 1.93 -39.14
N ASP A 580 8.70 2.02 -38.71
CA ASP A 580 9.67 0.92 -38.73
C ASP A 580 9.63 0.02 -37.48
N ASP A 581 8.85 0.40 -36.46
CA ASP A 581 8.74 -0.32 -35.19
C ASP A 581 7.57 -1.30 -35.19
N VAL A 582 7.79 -2.45 -34.58
CA VAL A 582 6.76 -3.49 -34.36
C VAL A 582 6.52 -3.63 -32.86
N PHE A 583 5.26 -3.45 -32.45
CA PHE A 583 4.80 -3.58 -31.07
C PHE A 583 4.07 -4.90 -30.90
N ILE A 584 4.53 -5.71 -29.97
CA ILE A 584 3.88 -6.97 -29.57
C ILE A 584 3.15 -6.71 -28.25
N PHE A 585 1.83 -6.92 -28.24
CA PHE A 585 0.98 -6.77 -27.06
C PHE A 585 0.79 -8.13 -26.39
N VAL A 586 1.34 -8.26 -25.20
CA VAL A 586 1.41 -9.50 -24.44
C VAL A 586 0.21 -9.65 -23.53
N THR A 587 -0.36 -10.85 -23.47
CA THR A 587 -1.45 -11.22 -22.55
C THR A 587 -0.91 -12.30 -21.60
N TYR A 588 -0.65 -11.94 -20.35
CA TYR A 588 -0.08 -12.88 -19.37
C TYR A 588 -1.10 -13.86 -18.80
N HIS A 589 -2.38 -13.49 -18.70
CA HIS A 589 -3.46 -14.36 -18.25
C HIS A 589 -4.80 -13.87 -18.78
N LYS A 590 -5.66 -14.80 -19.18
CA LYS A 590 -7.09 -14.54 -19.27
C LYS A 590 -7.72 -14.94 -17.94
N GLU A 591 -8.37 -13.99 -17.26
CA GLU A 591 -9.24 -14.29 -16.13
C GLU A 591 -10.37 -15.20 -16.62
N GLU A 592 -10.53 -16.36 -16.00
CA GLU A 592 -11.73 -17.21 -16.11
C GLU A 592 -12.85 -16.52 -15.32
N ASN A 593 -13.63 -15.66 -15.97
CA ASN A 593 -14.58 -14.79 -15.27
C ASN A 593 -15.96 -15.39 -15.00
N THR A 594 -16.34 -16.50 -15.64
CA THR A 594 -17.63 -17.18 -15.40
C THR A 594 -17.56 -18.68 -15.69
N ASP A 595 -18.47 -19.48 -15.07
CA ASP A 595 -18.59 -20.91 -15.36
C ASP A 595 -18.97 -21.20 -16.83
N GLU A 596 -19.62 -20.24 -17.52
CA GLU A 596 -19.92 -20.30 -18.95
C GLU A 596 -18.67 -20.07 -19.81
N GLU A 597 -17.71 -19.29 -19.35
CA GLU A 597 -16.43 -19.10 -20.03
C GLU A 597 -15.50 -20.30 -19.86
N LYS A 598 -15.62 -21.08 -18.78
CA LYS A 598 -14.90 -22.36 -18.61
C LYS A 598 -15.33 -23.41 -19.66
N GLU A 599 -16.63 -23.49 -19.98
CA GLU A 599 -17.12 -24.35 -21.05
C GLU A 599 -16.62 -23.93 -22.43
N TYR A 600 -16.32 -22.64 -22.61
CA TYR A 600 -15.79 -22.07 -23.87
C TYR A 600 -14.27 -22.19 -23.99
N VAL A 601 -13.54 -22.28 -22.88
CA VAL A 601 -12.07 -22.42 -22.82
C VAL A 601 -11.63 -23.86 -23.07
N ASP A 602 -12.42 -24.87 -22.71
CA ASP A 602 -12.11 -26.30 -22.92
C ASP A 602 -11.99 -26.71 -24.42
N GLY A 603 -12.24 -25.80 -25.35
CA GLY A 603 -12.09 -26.03 -26.79
C GLY A 603 -11.14 -25.08 -27.54
N LYS A 604 -10.49 -24.12 -26.85
CA LYS A 604 -9.55 -23.18 -27.49
C LYS A 604 -8.16 -23.24 -26.79
N PRO A 605 -7.07 -23.15 -27.58
CA PRO A 605 -5.74 -23.10 -27.01
C PRO A 605 -5.62 -21.92 -26.04
N ASP A 606 -5.06 -22.20 -24.89
CA ASP A 606 -4.75 -21.23 -23.85
C ASP A 606 -3.67 -20.28 -24.38
N TYR A 607 -4.05 -19.01 -24.67
CA TYR A 607 -3.13 -18.00 -25.17
C TYR A 607 -2.44 -17.33 -23.98
N ALA A 608 -1.50 -18.02 -23.35
CA ALA A 608 -0.65 -17.45 -22.34
C ALA A 608 0.73 -17.12 -22.94
N ASP A 609 0.99 -15.82 -23.08
CA ASP A 609 2.33 -15.35 -23.43
C ASP A 609 3.20 -15.38 -22.16
N GLU A 610 4.39 -15.98 -22.21
CA GLU A 610 5.24 -16.12 -21.05
C GLU A 610 6.74 -15.88 -21.36
N PHE A 611 7.47 -15.37 -20.37
CA PHE A 611 8.92 -15.45 -20.37
C PHE A 611 9.32 -16.84 -19.88
N VAL A 612 9.89 -17.65 -20.75
CA VAL A 612 10.42 -18.98 -20.40
C VAL A 612 11.67 -18.85 -19.55
N ASP A 613 12.50 -17.83 -19.85
CA ASP A 613 13.64 -17.40 -19.07
C ASP A 613 13.94 -15.91 -19.35
N ASN A 614 15.05 -15.40 -18.84
CA ASN A 614 15.45 -13.99 -19.05
C ASN A 614 15.75 -13.61 -20.50
N VAL A 615 15.74 -14.57 -21.43
CA VAL A 615 16.14 -14.39 -22.84
C VAL A 615 15.06 -14.87 -23.80
N ILE A 616 14.29 -15.89 -23.42
CA ILE A 616 13.29 -16.52 -24.30
C ILE A 616 11.89 -16.10 -23.89
N PHE A 617 11.19 -15.47 -24.83
CA PHE A 617 9.79 -15.10 -24.70
C PHE A 617 8.96 -15.99 -25.62
N ARG A 618 7.97 -16.71 -25.06
CA ARG A 618 6.96 -17.45 -25.83
C ARG A 618 5.78 -16.54 -26.08
N TRP A 619 5.50 -16.27 -27.35
CA TRP A 619 4.35 -15.50 -27.80
C TRP A 619 3.43 -16.40 -28.61
N ASP A 620 2.19 -16.56 -28.12
CA ASP A 620 1.14 -17.29 -28.82
C ASP A 620 0.49 -16.37 -29.87
N SER A 621 0.97 -16.47 -31.10
CA SER A 621 0.36 -15.70 -32.20
C SER A 621 -0.95 -16.34 -32.62
N GLN A 622 -2.03 -15.55 -32.62
CA GLN A 622 -3.34 -15.96 -33.18
C GLN A 622 -3.33 -16.10 -34.73
N ILE A 623 -2.16 -16.14 -35.36
CA ILE A 623 -2.01 -16.12 -36.83
C ILE A 623 -1.82 -17.53 -37.40
N ASP A 624 -2.52 -18.50 -36.90
CA ASP A 624 -2.67 -19.77 -37.60
C ASP A 624 -4.10 -19.92 -38.13
N LYS A 625 -4.37 -19.17 -39.18
CA LYS A 625 -5.45 -19.50 -40.14
C LYS A 625 -5.06 -19.05 -41.55
#